data_3f3116402fba1cc3fffe2132c224245c
#
_entry.id   3f3116402fba1cc3fffe2132c224245c
#
_cell.length_a   1.000
_cell.length_b   1.000
_cell.length_c   1.000
_cell.angle_alpha   90.00
_cell.angle_beta   90.00
_cell.angle_gamma   90.00
#
_symmetry.space_group_name_H-M   'P 1'
#
loop_
_entity.id
_entity.type
_entity.pdbx_description
1 polymer ?
#
loop_
_entity_poly.entity_id
_entity_poly.type
_entity_poly.pdbx_seq_one_letter_code
_entity_poly.pdbx_strand_id
1 'polypeptide(L)'
;MPNDCISYQKSGYFTPLMNDYLDQNPKLQSLYNRFPKLENFESQIAEKQSNFNHNNRASLVSVLQKQYAGTDISPLTHQNIEALKVNNTYTVTTGHQLNLFSGPLYFLYKIISTINLTSELKVKYPEYNFVPIYWMATEDHDFEEINYFNFKGKKFRWNAASSGPVGRLSTDGLDDFFEIFEQELGHSSNAESLKKLFTASYLQHKNLSDATRYLANHLFGSHGLVIIDADDAQLKQNFIPYIKEELLHQIAYKKVIETNEKLKEYTIQVNPREINLFYIENKLRERIVFENNTFRVNNTKIEFTEEEILHLLEIHPEKFSPNVIMRPLYQEVILPNLCYIGGGGEIAYWLELKYFFDAVNVTFPMLLVRNSVLLATEKQIKKMDKLDLKWSDLFLKQKDLINKKTKILSEIDIDLSMLKKQLQSQFAILHDMTTKTDASFSGAVKAQEIKQLKGLENLEKRLLKAQKIKLKDTLDRIIELQNELFPNHGLQERQANFSEFYLECGDELIPMLMENLKPLEQYFNNIKL
;
A
#
# COMPACT_ATOMS: atom_id res chain seq x y z
N MET A 1 12.09 6.19 20.07
CA MET A 1 12.21 5.41 18.83
C MET A 1 13.39 4.46 19.01
N PRO A 2 13.26 3.19 18.71
CA PRO A 2 14.40 2.32 18.57
C PRO A 2 15.42 2.94 17.59
N ASN A 3 16.71 2.72 17.82
CA ASN A 3 17.77 3.35 17.00
C ASN A 3 17.72 3.02 15.50
N ASP A 4 16.88 2.07 15.11
CA ASP A 4 16.80 1.51 13.75
C ASP A 4 15.49 1.89 13.01
N CYS A 5 14.69 2.85 13.53
CA CYS A 5 13.45 3.28 12.90
C CYS A 5 13.57 4.67 12.27
N ILE A 6 12.87 4.86 11.14
CA ILE A 6 12.82 6.12 10.40
C ILE A 6 11.36 6.55 10.29
N SER A 7 11.01 7.78 10.70
CA SER A 7 9.64 8.26 10.53
C SER A 7 9.26 8.26 9.05
N TYR A 8 7.99 8.00 8.76
CA TYR A 8 7.49 7.98 7.38
C TYR A 8 7.80 9.27 6.63
N GLN A 9 7.66 10.43 7.28
CA GLN A 9 7.96 11.74 6.70
C GLN A 9 9.44 11.88 6.30
N LYS A 10 10.36 11.35 7.13
CA LYS A 10 11.81 11.41 6.86
C LYS A 10 12.27 10.37 5.84
N SER A 11 11.48 9.35 5.58
CA SER A 11 11.81 8.32 4.58
C SER A 11 11.88 8.87 3.15
N GLY A 12 11.13 9.94 2.87
CA GLY A 12 11.03 10.57 1.54
C GLY A 12 10.16 9.79 0.54
N TYR A 13 9.43 8.75 0.98
CA TYR A 13 8.59 7.90 0.14
C TYR A 13 7.08 8.15 0.28
N PHE A 14 6.68 9.04 1.17
CA PHE A 14 5.28 9.41 1.36
C PHE A 14 4.96 10.74 0.67
N THR A 15 3.75 10.83 0.12
CA THR A 15 3.26 12.05 -0.55
C THR A 15 2.99 13.16 0.46
N PRO A 16 2.92 14.45 0.03
CA PRO A 16 2.54 15.54 0.92
C PRO A 16 1.21 15.30 1.64
N LEU A 17 0.19 14.76 0.94
CA LEU A 17 -1.09 14.42 1.54
C LEU A 17 -0.93 13.42 2.70
N MET A 18 -0.12 12.38 2.50
CA MET A 18 0.11 11.38 3.53
C MET A 18 0.91 11.92 4.71
N ASN A 19 1.90 12.78 4.46
CA ASN A 19 2.64 13.43 5.54
C ASN A 19 1.71 14.31 6.38
N ASP A 20 0.86 15.12 5.74
CA ASP A 20 -0.12 15.96 6.42
C ASP A 20 -1.17 15.14 7.18
N TYR A 21 -1.60 13.98 6.64
CA TYR A 21 -2.48 13.06 7.34
C TYR A 21 -1.82 12.48 8.61
N LEU A 22 -0.59 12.00 8.49
CA LEU A 22 0.17 11.43 9.61
C LEU A 22 0.49 12.48 10.70
N ASP A 23 0.71 13.73 10.30
CA ASP A 23 0.90 14.85 11.21
C ASP A 23 -0.42 15.40 11.78
N GLN A 24 -1.57 14.80 11.42
CA GLN A 24 -2.91 15.21 11.83
C GLN A 24 -3.18 16.70 11.50
N ASN A 25 -2.76 17.13 10.29
CA ASN A 25 -2.95 18.51 9.85
C ASN A 25 -4.44 18.90 9.91
N PRO A 26 -4.81 20.01 10.57
CA PRO A 26 -6.21 20.44 10.70
C PRO A 26 -6.98 20.57 9.39
N LYS A 27 -6.29 20.85 8.27
CA LYS A 27 -6.90 20.92 6.94
C LYS A 27 -7.60 19.62 6.51
N LEU A 28 -7.12 18.47 6.99
CA LEU A 28 -7.63 17.15 6.63
C LEU A 28 -8.65 16.58 7.63
N GLN A 29 -8.89 17.26 8.76
CA GLN A 29 -9.69 16.73 9.86
C GLN A 29 -11.15 16.40 9.45
N SER A 30 -11.71 17.11 8.47
CA SER A 30 -13.04 16.84 7.92
C SER A 30 -13.09 15.65 6.95
N LEU A 31 -11.94 15.07 6.58
CA LEU A 31 -11.81 14.04 5.56
C LEU A 31 -11.59 12.64 6.14
N TYR A 32 -11.59 12.50 7.44
CA TYR A 32 -11.57 11.19 8.13
C TYR A 32 -12.40 11.27 9.41
N ASN A 33 -12.79 10.12 9.95
CA ASN A 33 -13.63 10.08 11.14
C ASN A 33 -12.80 10.31 12.40
N ARG A 34 -11.88 9.40 12.69
CA ARG A 34 -10.96 9.46 13.83
C ARG A 34 -9.56 9.03 13.38
N PHE A 35 -8.54 9.67 13.95
CA PHE A 35 -7.18 9.23 13.72
C PHE A 35 -6.91 7.91 14.48
N PRO A 36 -6.20 6.92 13.90
CA PRO A 36 -6.02 5.58 14.47
C PRO A 36 -5.05 5.59 15.66
N LYS A 37 -5.56 6.01 16.82
CA LYS A 37 -4.93 5.87 18.13
C LYS A 37 -5.74 4.89 18.96
N LEU A 38 -5.08 4.12 19.83
CA LEU A 38 -5.71 3.05 20.59
C LEU A 38 -6.93 3.53 21.39
N GLU A 39 -6.86 4.70 22.00
CA GLU A 39 -7.93 5.30 22.78
C GLU A 39 -9.16 5.73 21.95
N ASN A 40 -9.00 5.98 20.67
CA ASN A 40 -10.08 6.42 19.80
C ASN A 40 -10.98 5.26 19.33
N PHE A 41 -10.55 4.01 19.53
CA PHE A 41 -11.35 2.84 19.14
C PHE A 41 -12.63 2.67 19.96
N GLU A 42 -12.65 3.10 21.21
CA GLU A 42 -13.88 3.07 22.02
C GLU A 42 -15.02 3.84 21.36
N SER A 43 -14.75 5.08 20.95
CA SER A 43 -15.75 5.91 20.25
C SER A 43 -16.08 5.36 18.84
N GLN A 44 -15.13 4.72 18.18
CA GLN A 44 -15.36 4.08 16.88
C GLN A 44 -16.26 2.84 17.01
N ILE A 45 -16.06 2.04 18.06
CA ILE A 45 -16.91 0.90 18.40
C ILE A 45 -18.34 1.36 18.67
N ALA A 46 -18.51 2.38 19.51
CA ALA A 46 -19.84 2.91 19.87
C ALA A 46 -20.61 3.40 18.63
N GLU A 47 -19.94 4.13 17.73
CA GLU A 47 -20.55 4.61 16.47
C GLU A 47 -20.90 3.45 15.54
N LYS A 48 -19.97 2.51 15.31
CA LYS A 48 -20.23 1.34 14.45
C LYS A 48 -21.37 0.47 15.03
N GLN A 49 -21.43 0.30 16.33
CA GLN A 49 -22.49 -0.46 16.99
C GLN A 49 -23.88 0.16 16.76
N SER A 50 -23.98 1.48 16.75
CA SER A 50 -25.25 2.19 16.56
C SER A 50 -25.71 2.25 15.11
N ASN A 51 -24.79 2.14 14.15
CA ASN A 51 -25.05 2.38 12.72
C ASN A 51 -25.03 1.10 11.88
N PHE A 52 -24.31 0.05 12.30
CA PHE A 52 -24.17 -1.18 11.51
C PHE A 52 -25.46 -2.01 11.52
N ASN A 53 -25.91 -2.45 10.32
CA ASN A 53 -27.05 -3.34 10.21
C ASN A 53 -26.68 -4.77 10.67
N HIS A 54 -27.08 -5.12 11.90
CA HIS A 54 -26.75 -6.41 12.50
C HIS A 54 -27.31 -7.62 11.75
N ASN A 55 -28.35 -7.46 10.91
CA ASN A 55 -28.89 -8.55 10.08
C ASN A 55 -27.86 -9.02 9.04
N ASN A 56 -26.93 -8.18 8.64
CA ASN A 56 -25.88 -8.54 7.67
C ASN A 56 -24.91 -9.60 8.22
N ARG A 57 -24.84 -9.78 9.55
CA ARG A 57 -23.96 -10.79 10.18
C ARG A 57 -24.32 -12.21 9.79
N ALA A 58 -25.61 -12.51 9.67
CA ALA A 58 -26.07 -13.86 9.30
C ALA A 58 -25.64 -14.23 7.89
N SER A 59 -25.84 -13.32 6.93
CA SER A 59 -25.39 -13.53 5.55
C SER A 59 -23.86 -13.60 5.45
N LEU A 60 -23.15 -12.73 6.15
CA LEU A 60 -21.67 -12.74 6.18
C LEU A 60 -21.13 -14.09 6.65
N VAL A 61 -21.61 -14.60 7.78
CA VAL A 61 -21.12 -15.87 8.33
C VAL A 61 -21.53 -17.06 7.45
N SER A 62 -22.76 -17.07 6.92
CA SER A 62 -23.21 -18.11 6.00
C SER A 62 -22.31 -18.19 4.75
N VAL A 63 -21.97 -17.05 4.17
CA VAL A 63 -21.09 -16.99 2.99
C VAL A 63 -19.66 -17.42 3.36
N LEU A 64 -19.11 -16.96 4.47
CA LEU A 64 -17.77 -17.38 4.90
C LEU A 64 -17.71 -18.90 5.14
N GLN A 65 -18.70 -19.48 5.82
CA GLN A 65 -18.77 -20.94 6.02
C GLN A 65 -18.80 -21.71 4.68
N LYS A 66 -19.53 -21.19 3.68
CA LYS A 66 -19.56 -21.75 2.32
C LYS A 66 -18.21 -21.61 1.61
N GLN A 67 -17.57 -20.44 1.71
CA GLN A 67 -16.29 -20.16 1.06
C GLN A 67 -15.14 -20.98 1.65
N TYR A 68 -15.24 -21.39 2.91
CA TYR A 68 -14.26 -22.25 3.58
C TYR A 68 -14.63 -23.74 3.54
N ALA A 69 -15.75 -24.11 2.93
CA ALA A 69 -16.14 -25.51 2.82
C ALA A 69 -15.09 -26.32 2.04
N GLY A 70 -14.55 -27.36 2.67
CA GLY A 70 -13.48 -28.18 2.10
C GLY A 70 -12.05 -27.60 2.23
N THR A 71 -11.89 -26.43 2.87
CA THR A 71 -10.57 -25.88 3.20
C THR A 71 -10.16 -26.30 4.61
N ASP A 72 -8.94 -26.76 4.77
CA ASP A 72 -8.37 -27.01 6.10
C ASP A 72 -8.06 -25.67 6.79
N ILE A 73 -8.84 -25.34 7.81
CA ILE A 73 -8.72 -24.09 8.55
C ILE A 73 -8.29 -24.31 9.99
N SER A 74 -7.56 -23.35 10.53
CA SER A 74 -7.17 -23.39 11.93
C SER A 74 -8.38 -23.28 12.88
N PRO A 75 -8.31 -23.84 14.09
CA PRO A 75 -9.33 -23.62 15.12
C PRO A 75 -9.61 -22.13 15.37
N LEU A 76 -8.59 -21.28 15.31
CA LEU A 76 -8.71 -19.83 15.55
C LEU A 76 -9.46 -19.14 14.40
N THR A 77 -9.18 -19.49 13.13
CA THR A 77 -9.94 -18.97 11.99
C THR A 77 -11.41 -19.39 12.07
N HIS A 78 -11.69 -20.65 12.42
CA HIS A 78 -13.06 -21.11 12.63
C HIS A 78 -13.76 -20.32 13.75
N GLN A 79 -13.10 -20.15 14.89
CA GLN A 79 -13.62 -19.36 16.02
C GLN A 79 -13.92 -17.92 15.61
N ASN A 80 -13.05 -17.29 14.81
CA ASN A 80 -13.23 -15.93 14.32
C ASN A 80 -14.46 -15.82 13.39
N ILE A 81 -14.66 -16.79 12.48
CA ILE A 81 -15.85 -16.82 11.61
C ILE A 81 -17.12 -16.92 12.47
N GLU A 82 -17.15 -17.83 13.45
CA GLU A 82 -18.31 -17.99 14.33
C GLU A 82 -18.55 -16.76 15.22
N ALA A 83 -17.48 -16.09 15.68
CA ALA A 83 -17.60 -14.88 16.49
C ALA A 83 -18.28 -13.72 15.73
N LEU A 84 -18.21 -13.67 14.39
CA LEU A 84 -18.87 -12.64 13.59
C LEU A 84 -20.40 -12.64 13.73
N LYS A 85 -21.02 -13.73 14.21
CA LYS A 85 -22.45 -13.79 14.55
C LYS A 85 -22.83 -12.89 15.71
N VAL A 86 -21.87 -12.60 16.61
CA VAL A 86 -22.12 -11.92 17.88
C VAL A 86 -21.98 -10.42 17.73
N ASN A 87 -22.90 -9.65 18.32
CA ASN A 87 -22.98 -8.20 18.14
C ASN A 87 -21.78 -7.42 18.67
N ASN A 88 -21.05 -7.95 19.65
CA ASN A 88 -19.83 -7.32 20.19
C ASN A 88 -18.56 -7.73 19.43
N THR A 89 -18.69 -8.25 18.22
CA THR A 89 -17.55 -8.62 17.36
C THR A 89 -17.39 -7.60 16.24
N TYR A 90 -16.18 -7.12 16.07
CA TYR A 90 -15.79 -6.13 15.06
C TYR A 90 -14.63 -6.64 14.22
N THR A 91 -14.40 -5.98 13.07
CA THR A 91 -13.33 -6.38 12.16
C THR A 91 -12.29 -5.26 12.02
N VAL A 92 -11.07 -5.66 11.71
CA VAL A 92 -10.03 -4.81 11.12
C VAL A 92 -9.73 -5.40 9.75
N THR A 93 -9.76 -4.57 8.72
CA THR A 93 -9.75 -5.07 7.35
C THR A 93 -8.59 -4.48 6.55
N THR A 94 -7.95 -5.32 5.74
CA THR A 94 -7.06 -4.90 4.66
C THR A 94 -7.53 -5.50 3.34
N GLY A 95 -7.42 -4.74 2.25
CA GLY A 95 -7.72 -5.21 0.89
C GLY A 95 -6.45 -5.44 0.10
N HIS A 96 -6.44 -6.47 -0.76
CA HIS A 96 -5.35 -6.67 -1.72
C HIS A 96 -5.83 -7.37 -2.98
N GLN A 97 -5.18 -7.07 -4.12
CA GLN A 97 -5.37 -7.77 -5.37
C GLN A 97 -4.84 -9.21 -5.28
N LEU A 98 -5.26 -10.07 -6.22
CA LEU A 98 -4.87 -11.47 -6.27
C LEU A 98 -3.52 -11.66 -6.97
N ASN A 99 -2.51 -10.94 -6.51
CA ASN A 99 -1.18 -10.99 -7.11
C ASN A 99 -0.61 -12.41 -7.03
N LEU A 100 -0.04 -12.88 -8.14
CA LEU A 100 0.60 -14.19 -8.22
C LEU A 100 1.64 -14.36 -7.12
N PHE A 101 1.55 -15.46 -6.37
CA PHE A 101 2.41 -15.82 -5.25
C PHE A 101 2.62 -14.66 -4.24
N SER A 102 1.50 -14.04 -3.82
CA SER A 102 1.40 -12.84 -2.98
C SER A 102 1.89 -11.53 -3.59
N GLY A 103 2.56 -11.56 -4.75
CA GLY A 103 3.16 -10.36 -5.33
C GLY A 103 4.24 -9.74 -4.45
N PRO A 104 4.20 -8.42 -4.23
CA PRO A 104 5.22 -7.73 -3.44
C PRO A 104 5.07 -7.95 -1.93
N LEU A 105 6.19 -7.84 -1.21
CA LEU A 105 6.30 -8.06 0.25
C LEU A 105 5.26 -7.32 1.09
N TYR A 106 4.80 -6.15 0.66
CA TYR A 106 3.84 -5.39 1.46
C TYR A 106 2.48 -6.10 1.62
N PHE A 107 2.20 -7.16 0.85
CA PHE A 107 1.09 -8.05 1.11
C PHE A 107 1.16 -8.65 2.53
N LEU A 108 2.34 -9.20 2.89
CA LEU A 108 2.56 -9.74 4.23
C LEU A 108 2.36 -8.66 5.29
N TYR A 109 2.94 -7.48 5.07
CA TYR A 109 2.89 -6.38 6.03
C TYR A 109 1.47 -5.86 6.26
N LYS A 110 0.64 -5.83 5.23
CA LYS A 110 -0.79 -5.49 5.35
C LYS A 110 -1.51 -6.48 6.28
N ILE A 111 -1.35 -7.76 6.02
CA ILE A 111 -2.03 -8.82 6.79
C ILE A 111 -1.51 -8.85 8.22
N ILE A 112 -0.20 -8.79 8.42
CA ILE A 112 0.41 -8.78 9.75
C ILE A 112 -0.03 -7.55 10.55
N SER A 113 -0.03 -6.36 9.95
CA SER A 113 -0.56 -5.15 10.61
C SER A 113 -2.03 -5.33 11.04
N THR A 114 -2.82 -6.03 10.23
CA THR A 114 -4.24 -6.30 10.53
C THR A 114 -4.39 -7.27 11.70
N ILE A 115 -3.65 -8.35 11.71
CA ILE A 115 -3.66 -9.35 12.80
C ILE A 115 -3.14 -8.73 14.10
N ASN A 116 -2.03 -8.01 14.05
CA ASN A 116 -1.44 -7.40 15.24
C ASN A 116 -2.36 -6.33 15.85
N LEU A 117 -3.02 -5.52 15.02
CA LEU A 117 -3.98 -4.54 15.53
C LEU A 117 -5.17 -5.20 16.24
N THR A 118 -5.70 -6.31 15.69
CA THR A 118 -6.79 -7.04 16.38
C THR A 118 -6.35 -7.59 17.72
N SER A 119 -5.09 -8.03 17.84
CA SER A 119 -4.50 -8.51 19.08
C SER A 119 -4.33 -7.37 20.10
N GLU A 120 -3.83 -6.21 19.68
CA GLU A 120 -3.70 -5.03 20.55
C GLU A 120 -5.08 -4.54 21.05
N LEU A 121 -6.08 -4.52 20.15
CA LEU A 121 -7.44 -4.16 20.50
C LEU A 121 -8.06 -5.15 21.49
N LYS A 122 -7.82 -6.45 21.34
CA LYS A 122 -8.33 -7.46 22.29
C LYS A 122 -7.74 -7.31 23.69
N VAL A 123 -6.47 -6.92 23.78
CA VAL A 123 -5.84 -6.61 25.08
C VAL A 123 -6.45 -5.37 25.72
N LYS A 124 -6.71 -4.33 24.92
CA LYS A 124 -7.25 -3.05 25.42
C LYS A 124 -8.73 -3.11 25.77
N TYR A 125 -9.51 -3.84 24.96
CA TYR A 125 -10.97 -3.94 25.04
C TYR A 125 -11.40 -5.41 25.12
N PRO A 126 -11.15 -6.10 26.25
CA PRO A 126 -11.36 -7.55 26.38
C PRO A 126 -12.80 -8.01 26.25
N GLU A 127 -13.80 -7.12 26.45
CA GLU A 127 -15.24 -7.38 26.31
C GLU A 127 -15.71 -7.53 24.85
N TYR A 128 -14.92 -7.05 23.89
CA TYR A 128 -15.20 -7.17 22.46
C TYR A 128 -14.35 -8.24 21.80
N ASN A 129 -14.81 -8.75 20.67
CA ASN A 129 -14.01 -9.60 19.79
C ASN A 129 -13.57 -8.81 18.55
N PHE A 130 -12.35 -9.09 18.09
CA PHE A 130 -11.76 -8.44 16.92
C PHE A 130 -11.26 -9.49 15.96
N VAL A 131 -11.72 -9.43 14.71
CA VAL A 131 -11.43 -10.41 13.67
C VAL A 131 -10.60 -9.74 12.57
N PRO A 132 -9.40 -10.26 12.27
CA PRO A 132 -8.61 -9.76 11.15
C PRO A 132 -9.19 -10.26 9.82
N ILE A 133 -9.45 -9.34 8.89
CA ILE A 133 -10.04 -9.64 7.58
C ILE A 133 -9.06 -9.30 6.45
N TYR A 134 -8.86 -10.25 5.56
CA TYR A 134 -8.31 -10.00 4.24
C TYR A 134 -9.44 -9.99 3.20
N TRP A 135 -9.69 -8.82 2.62
CA TRP A 135 -10.60 -8.61 1.51
C TRP A 135 -9.89 -8.89 0.20
N MET A 136 -10.25 -9.97 -0.48
CA MET A 136 -9.73 -10.27 -1.81
C MET A 136 -10.41 -9.40 -2.87
N ALA A 137 -9.62 -8.75 -3.72
CA ALA A 137 -10.16 -7.95 -4.84
C ALA A 137 -10.47 -8.84 -6.06
N THR A 138 -11.34 -9.84 -5.87
CA THR A 138 -11.65 -10.87 -6.85
C THR A 138 -12.40 -10.36 -8.07
N GLU A 139 -13.16 -9.28 -7.91
CA GLU A 139 -13.92 -8.65 -8.99
C GLU A 139 -13.06 -7.72 -9.87
N ASP A 140 -11.79 -7.46 -9.51
CA ASP A 140 -10.90 -6.66 -10.36
C ASP A 140 -10.66 -7.37 -11.71
N HIS A 141 -10.26 -6.61 -12.74
CA HIS A 141 -10.03 -7.11 -14.09
C HIS A 141 -8.65 -6.75 -14.65
N ASP A 142 -7.81 -6.10 -13.85
CA ASP A 142 -6.45 -5.73 -14.28
C ASP A 142 -5.48 -6.89 -14.06
N PHE A 143 -5.49 -7.83 -15.00
CA PHE A 143 -4.61 -8.99 -14.99
C PHE A 143 -3.13 -8.61 -15.09
N GLU A 144 -2.82 -7.54 -15.81
CA GLU A 144 -1.44 -7.10 -16.02
C GLU A 144 -0.75 -6.64 -14.73
N GLU A 145 -1.52 -6.18 -13.74
CA GLU A 145 -1.00 -5.79 -12.43
C GLU A 145 -0.69 -6.99 -11.52
N ILE A 146 -1.38 -8.13 -11.73
CA ILE A 146 -1.34 -9.26 -10.79
C ILE A 146 -0.60 -10.49 -11.32
N ASN A 147 -0.33 -10.56 -12.63
CA ASN A 147 0.17 -11.76 -13.31
C ASN A 147 1.68 -12.00 -13.12
N TYR A 148 2.34 -11.29 -12.20
CA TYR A 148 3.76 -11.42 -12.01
C TYR A 148 4.20 -11.13 -10.57
N PHE A 149 5.42 -11.55 -10.27
CA PHE A 149 6.20 -11.08 -9.14
C PHE A 149 7.68 -10.99 -9.51
N ASN A 150 8.46 -10.26 -8.71
CA ASN A 150 9.91 -10.23 -8.88
C ASN A 150 10.57 -11.14 -7.84
N PHE A 151 11.58 -11.88 -8.27
CA PHE A 151 12.37 -12.77 -7.43
C PHE A 151 13.84 -12.63 -7.79
N LYS A 152 14.68 -12.26 -6.82
CA LYS A 152 16.13 -12.01 -7.01
C LYS A 152 16.44 -11.08 -8.19
N GLY A 153 15.63 -10.00 -8.34
CA GLY A 153 15.79 -9.03 -9.41
C GLY A 153 15.27 -9.46 -10.80
N LYS A 154 14.75 -10.68 -10.94
CA LYS A 154 14.13 -11.17 -12.17
C LYS A 154 12.61 -11.06 -12.06
N LYS A 155 11.93 -10.67 -13.15
CA LYS A 155 10.47 -10.63 -13.24
C LYS A 155 9.96 -11.98 -13.75
N PHE A 156 9.17 -12.68 -12.93
CA PHE A 156 8.46 -13.90 -13.29
C PHE A 156 7.03 -13.54 -13.64
N ARG A 157 6.60 -13.84 -14.85
CA ARG A 157 5.30 -13.44 -15.38
C ARG A 157 4.52 -14.63 -15.91
N TRP A 158 3.28 -14.76 -15.44
CA TRP A 158 2.30 -15.70 -15.99
C TRP A 158 1.61 -15.07 -17.20
N ASN A 159 1.75 -15.72 -18.37
CA ASN A 159 1.14 -15.27 -19.61
C ASN A 159 -0.12 -16.11 -19.87
N ALA A 160 -1.28 -15.52 -19.61
CA ALA A 160 -2.57 -16.15 -19.88
C ALA A 160 -3.50 -15.14 -20.55
N ALA A 161 -4.46 -15.64 -21.33
CA ALA A 161 -5.56 -14.84 -21.82
C ALA A 161 -6.49 -14.52 -20.66
N SER A 162 -6.73 -13.24 -20.40
CA SER A 162 -7.60 -12.77 -19.31
C SER A 162 -8.76 -11.97 -19.84
N SER A 163 -9.92 -12.19 -19.28
CA SER A 163 -11.13 -11.37 -19.50
C SER A 163 -12.06 -11.51 -18.31
N GLY A 164 -12.75 -10.41 -17.96
CA GLY A 164 -13.65 -10.37 -16.81
C GLY A 164 -12.92 -10.35 -15.46
N PRO A 165 -13.59 -10.77 -14.37
CA PRO A 165 -13.05 -10.68 -13.01
C PRO A 165 -11.92 -11.69 -12.78
N VAL A 166 -10.81 -11.20 -12.21
CA VAL A 166 -9.60 -12.00 -12.03
C VAL A 166 -9.77 -13.18 -11.05
N GLY A 167 -10.66 -13.05 -10.06
CA GLY A 167 -10.94 -14.14 -9.13
C GLY A 167 -11.51 -15.38 -9.80
N ARG A 168 -12.22 -15.22 -10.92
CA ARG A 168 -12.82 -16.30 -11.70
C ARG A 168 -11.90 -16.88 -12.78
N LEU A 169 -10.68 -16.34 -12.95
CA LEU A 169 -9.72 -16.84 -13.95
C LEU A 169 -9.27 -18.26 -13.60
N SER A 170 -9.19 -19.11 -14.63
CA SER A 170 -8.56 -20.44 -14.51
C SER A 170 -7.08 -20.30 -14.17
N THR A 171 -6.58 -21.24 -13.38
CA THR A 171 -5.15 -21.39 -13.06
C THR A 171 -4.38 -22.18 -14.14
N ASP A 172 -5.01 -22.51 -15.25
CA ASP A 172 -4.39 -23.21 -16.37
C ASP A 172 -3.14 -22.47 -16.88
N GLY A 173 -2.06 -23.22 -17.15
CA GLY A 173 -0.77 -22.69 -17.62
C GLY A 173 0.14 -22.17 -16.49
N LEU A 174 -0.26 -22.32 -15.21
CA LEU A 174 0.64 -22.06 -14.08
C LEU A 174 1.62 -23.22 -13.81
N ASP A 175 1.38 -24.39 -14.36
CA ASP A 175 2.35 -25.49 -14.39
C ASP A 175 3.60 -25.14 -15.20
N ASP A 176 3.44 -24.69 -16.46
CA ASP A 176 4.56 -24.19 -17.30
C ASP A 176 5.31 -23.04 -16.63
N PHE A 177 4.60 -22.13 -16.01
CA PHE A 177 5.17 -21.04 -15.23
C PHE A 177 6.02 -21.58 -14.06
N PHE A 178 5.49 -22.56 -13.34
CA PHE A 178 6.14 -23.13 -12.16
C PHE A 178 7.43 -23.89 -12.52
N GLU A 179 7.46 -24.63 -13.63
CA GLU A 179 8.67 -25.29 -14.11
C GLU A 179 9.85 -24.33 -14.26
N ILE A 180 9.58 -23.08 -14.67
CA ILE A 180 10.64 -22.05 -14.78
C ILE A 180 11.01 -21.50 -13.41
N PHE A 181 10.03 -21.24 -12.55
CA PHE A 181 10.25 -20.64 -11.23
C PHE A 181 10.96 -21.60 -10.26
N GLU A 182 10.62 -22.88 -10.27
CA GLU A 182 11.22 -23.87 -9.36
C GLU A 182 12.74 -24.04 -9.57
N GLN A 183 13.23 -23.85 -10.82
CA GLN A 183 14.67 -23.90 -11.12
C GLN A 183 15.46 -22.78 -10.41
N GLU A 184 14.83 -21.60 -10.22
CA GLU A 184 15.45 -20.46 -9.54
C GLU A 184 15.39 -20.56 -8.00
N LEU A 185 14.45 -21.37 -7.47
CA LEU A 185 14.35 -21.60 -6.02
C LEU A 185 15.51 -22.43 -5.46
N GLY A 186 16.05 -23.35 -6.26
CA GLY A 186 17.13 -24.28 -5.83
C GLY A 186 16.60 -25.50 -5.07
N HIS A 187 17.43 -26.07 -4.16
CA HIS A 187 17.17 -27.38 -3.52
C HIS A 187 17.28 -27.37 -1.98
N SER A 188 17.25 -26.20 -1.35
CA SER A 188 17.24 -26.14 0.12
C SER A 188 15.90 -26.64 0.68
N SER A 189 15.86 -26.98 1.97
CA SER A 189 14.58 -27.36 2.64
C SER A 189 13.52 -26.26 2.48
N ASN A 190 13.91 -25.00 2.62
CA ASN A 190 13.00 -23.87 2.43
C ASN A 190 12.54 -23.74 0.99
N ALA A 191 13.40 -24.04 0.01
CA ALA A 191 13.01 -24.07 -1.41
C ALA A 191 11.96 -25.17 -1.67
N GLU A 192 12.14 -26.36 -1.10
CA GLU A 192 11.17 -27.44 -1.23
C GLU A 192 9.83 -27.10 -0.58
N SER A 193 9.85 -26.39 0.56
CA SER A 193 8.62 -25.86 1.18
C SER A 193 7.89 -24.86 0.27
N LEU A 194 8.60 -23.93 -0.36
CA LEU A 194 8.02 -22.98 -1.32
C LEU A 194 7.45 -23.67 -2.56
N LYS A 195 8.13 -24.68 -3.10
CA LYS A 195 7.63 -25.49 -4.23
C LYS A 195 6.33 -26.20 -3.88
N LYS A 196 6.28 -26.83 -2.71
CA LYS A 196 5.04 -27.47 -2.19
C LYS A 196 3.93 -26.46 -2.02
N LEU A 197 4.22 -25.29 -1.46
CA LEU A 197 3.26 -24.21 -1.25
C LEU A 197 2.69 -23.71 -2.59
N PHE A 198 3.55 -23.47 -3.58
CA PHE A 198 3.09 -23.04 -4.90
C PHE A 198 2.19 -24.10 -5.55
N THR A 199 2.65 -25.35 -5.57
CA THR A 199 1.89 -26.49 -6.13
C THR A 199 0.52 -26.64 -5.46
N ALA A 200 0.48 -26.65 -4.13
CA ALA A 200 -0.77 -26.78 -3.39
C ALA A 200 -1.71 -25.58 -3.61
N SER A 201 -1.17 -24.37 -3.72
CA SER A 201 -1.98 -23.17 -3.93
C SER A 201 -2.54 -23.09 -5.35
N TYR A 202 -1.69 -23.24 -6.37
CA TYR A 202 -2.05 -22.87 -7.74
C TYR A 202 -2.31 -24.05 -8.67
N LEU A 203 -1.63 -25.20 -8.45
CA LEU A 203 -1.81 -26.35 -9.34
C LEU A 203 -2.90 -27.33 -8.86
N GLN A 204 -3.38 -27.16 -7.62
CA GLN A 204 -4.46 -27.98 -7.07
C GLN A 204 -5.81 -27.24 -7.00
N HIS A 205 -5.86 -25.97 -7.38
CA HIS A 205 -7.09 -25.17 -7.44
C HIS A 205 -7.40 -24.77 -8.87
N LYS A 206 -8.70 -24.58 -9.17
CA LYS A 206 -9.19 -24.34 -10.53
C LYS A 206 -9.35 -22.86 -10.90
N ASN A 207 -9.34 -21.98 -9.92
CA ASN A 207 -9.47 -20.54 -10.12
C ASN A 207 -8.55 -19.76 -9.20
N LEU A 208 -8.30 -18.52 -9.56
CA LEU A 208 -7.33 -17.67 -8.85
C LEU A 208 -7.83 -17.25 -7.45
N SER A 209 -9.15 -17.16 -7.23
CA SER A 209 -9.73 -16.85 -5.92
C SER A 209 -9.41 -17.95 -4.90
N ASP A 210 -9.68 -19.21 -5.24
CA ASP A 210 -9.42 -20.36 -4.37
C ASP A 210 -7.92 -20.55 -4.14
N ALA A 211 -7.11 -20.40 -5.19
CA ALA A 211 -5.65 -20.46 -5.10
C ALA A 211 -5.08 -19.40 -4.13
N THR A 212 -5.55 -18.17 -4.25
CA THR A 212 -5.11 -17.06 -3.37
C THR A 212 -5.61 -17.26 -1.93
N ARG A 213 -6.84 -17.74 -1.76
CA ARG A 213 -7.37 -18.10 -0.43
C ARG A 213 -6.53 -19.16 0.23
N TYR A 214 -6.18 -20.22 -0.50
CA TYR A 214 -5.32 -21.29 0.03
C TYR A 214 -3.96 -20.75 0.46
N LEU A 215 -3.29 -19.98 -0.40
CA LEU A 215 -2.00 -19.37 -0.08
C LEU A 215 -2.07 -18.51 1.18
N ALA A 216 -3.04 -17.60 1.26
CA ALA A 216 -3.17 -16.70 2.41
C ALA A 216 -3.57 -17.44 3.69
N ASN A 217 -4.43 -18.48 3.59
CA ASN A 217 -4.79 -19.32 4.72
C ASN A 217 -3.61 -20.16 5.22
N HIS A 218 -2.80 -20.70 4.32
CA HIS A 218 -1.57 -21.43 4.69
C HIS A 218 -0.60 -20.53 5.47
N LEU A 219 -0.38 -19.29 5.01
CA LEU A 219 0.56 -18.37 5.62
C LEU A 219 0.05 -17.78 6.95
N PHE A 220 -1.25 -17.51 7.08
CA PHE A 220 -1.78 -16.70 8.18
C PHE A 220 -2.99 -17.31 8.92
N GLY A 221 -3.50 -18.45 8.48
CA GLY A 221 -4.65 -19.10 9.12
C GLY A 221 -4.41 -19.46 10.59
N SER A 222 -3.19 -19.87 10.95
CA SER A 222 -2.80 -20.15 12.35
C SER A 222 -2.93 -18.92 13.25
N HIS A 223 -2.90 -17.71 12.68
CA HIS A 223 -3.08 -16.44 13.38
C HIS A 223 -4.53 -15.93 13.32
N GLY A 224 -5.48 -16.76 12.85
CA GLY A 224 -6.90 -16.45 12.85
C GLY A 224 -7.36 -15.50 11.75
N LEU A 225 -6.58 -15.31 10.68
CA LEU A 225 -7.00 -14.52 9.52
C LEU A 225 -8.26 -15.11 8.89
N VAL A 226 -9.24 -14.25 8.63
CA VAL A 226 -10.43 -14.58 7.85
C VAL A 226 -10.32 -13.91 6.48
N ILE A 227 -10.47 -14.68 5.42
CA ILE A 227 -10.33 -14.25 4.03
C ILE A 227 -11.72 -14.25 3.41
N ILE A 228 -12.12 -13.11 2.85
CA ILE A 228 -13.44 -12.94 2.24
C ILE A 228 -13.32 -12.67 0.74
N ASP A 229 -14.11 -13.41 -0.03
CA ASP A 229 -14.43 -13.11 -1.41
C ASP A 229 -15.81 -12.44 -1.46
N ALA A 230 -15.84 -11.19 -1.87
CA ALA A 230 -17.07 -10.41 -1.90
C ALA A 230 -17.84 -10.53 -3.23
N ASP A 231 -17.33 -11.30 -4.20
CA ASP A 231 -18.04 -11.64 -5.43
C ASP A 231 -19.06 -12.76 -5.15
N ASP A 232 -20.03 -12.45 -4.30
CA ASP A 232 -21.07 -13.37 -3.83
C ASP A 232 -22.45 -12.71 -3.84
N ALA A 233 -23.46 -13.39 -4.42
CA ALA A 233 -24.82 -12.88 -4.57
C ALA A 233 -25.47 -12.53 -3.22
N GLN A 234 -25.28 -13.38 -2.19
CA GLN A 234 -25.90 -13.18 -0.87
C GLN A 234 -25.29 -11.95 -0.15
N LEU A 235 -24.00 -11.68 -0.33
CA LEU A 235 -23.38 -10.46 0.21
C LEU A 235 -23.87 -9.23 -0.54
N LYS A 236 -23.98 -9.29 -1.86
CA LYS A 236 -24.43 -8.17 -2.70
C LYS A 236 -25.90 -7.82 -2.51
N GLN A 237 -26.74 -8.74 -2.03
CA GLN A 237 -28.11 -8.40 -1.62
C GLN A 237 -28.13 -7.31 -0.54
N ASN A 238 -27.18 -7.32 0.39
CA ASN A 238 -27.08 -6.29 1.40
C ASN A 238 -26.65 -4.91 0.83
N PHE A 239 -26.12 -4.90 -0.38
CA PHE A 239 -25.63 -3.69 -1.04
C PHE A 239 -26.61 -3.10 -2.06
N ILE A 240 -27.72 -3.80 -2.39
CA ILE A 240 -28.75 -3.35 -3.35
C ILE A 240 -29.21 -1.90 -3.11
N PRO A 241 -29.53 -1.45 -1.87
CA PRO A 241 -29.98 -0.08 -1.65
C PRO A 241 -28.97 0.97 -2.12
N TYR A 242 -27.68 0.72 -1.93
CA TYR A 242 -26.60 1.64 -2.29
C TYR A 242 -26.31 1.63 -3.79
N ILE A 243 -26.42 0.46 -4.45
CA ILE A 243 -26.34 0.35 -5.92
C ILE A 243 -27.49 1.11 -6.57
N LYS A 244 -28.71 0.98 -6.03
CA LYS A 244 -29.89 1.70 -6.54
C LYS A 244 -29.72 3.20 -6.44
N GLU A 245 -29.26 3.71 -5.29
CA GLU A 245 -28.98 5.14 -5.11
C GLU A 245 -27.90 5.65 -6.08
N GLU A 246 -26.86 4.86 -6.33
CA GLU A 246 -25.81 5.23 -7.30
C GLU A 246 -26.35 5.28 -8.74
N LEU A 247 -27.13 4.28 -9.15
CA LEU A 247 -27.74 4.23 -10.49
C LEU A 247 -28.68 5.42 -10.74
N LEU A 248 -29.54 5.75 -9.77
CA LEU A 248 -30.58 6.76 -9.93
C LEU A 248 -30.11 8.18 -9.62
N HIS A 249 -29.23 8.34 -8.64
CA HIS A 249 -28.88 9.64 -8.07
C HIS A 249 -27.41 10.01 -8.15
N GLN A 250 -26.52 9.10 -8.57
CA GLN A 250 -25.08 9.36 -8.76
C GLN A 250 -24.43 9.99 -7.52
N ILE A 251 -24.76 9.49 -6.34
CA ILE A 251 -24.36 10.09 -5.07
C ILE A 251 -22.84 10.06 -4.90
N ALA A 252 -22.19 8.94 -5.27
CA ALA A 252 -20.75 8.82 -5.17
C ALA A 252 -20.05 9.89 -6.03
N TYR A 253 -20.47 10.07 -7.28
CA TYR A 253 -19.90 11.10 -8.16
C TYR A 253 -19.97 12.50 -7.52
N LYS A 254 -21.17 12.91 -7.10
CA LYS A 254 -21.41 14.25 -6.55
C LYS A 254 -20.56 14.51 -5.29
N LYS A 255 -20.51 13.53 -4.38
CA LYS A 255 -19.85 13.69 -3.08
C LYS A 255 -18.33 13.54 -3.14
N VAL A 256 -17.82 12.71 -4.03
CA VAL A 256 -16.36 12.61 -4.24
C VAL A 256 -15.82 13.86 -4.91
N ILE A 257 -16.54 14.45 -5.90
CA ILE A 257 -16.15 15.75 -6.48
C ILE A 257 -16.11 16.83 -5.39
N GLU A 258 -17.12 16.89 -4.51
CA GLU A 258 -17.14 17.85 -3.39
C GLU A 258 -15.94 17.66 -2.46
N THR A 259 -15.55 16.42 -2.17
CA THR A 259 -14.38 16.12 -1.36
C THR A 259 -13.07 16.51 -2.06
N ASN A 260 -12.97 16.22 -3.36
CA ASN A 260 -11.78 16.53 -4.16
C ASN A 260 -11.50 18.04 -4.24
N GLU A 261 -12.51 18.89 -4.18
CA GLU A 261 -12.32 20.34 -4.05
C GLU A 261 -11.58 20.75 -2.75
N LYS A 262 -11.75 19.99 -1.67
CA LYS A 262 -10.98 20.19 -0.42
C LYS A 262 -9.54 19.73 -0.55
N LEU A 263 -9.27 18.77 -1.43
CA LEU A 263 -7.96 18.17 -1.67
C LEU A 263 -7.21 18.76 -2.86
N LYS A 264 -7.69 19.85 -3.47
CA LYS A 264 -7.10 20.45 -4.70
C LYS A 264 -5.62 20.85 -4.61
N GLU A 265 -5.09 21.04 -3.40
CA GLU A 265 -3.66 21.29 -3.17
C GLU A 265 -2.81 20.01 -3.27
N TYR A 266 -3.43 18.84 -3.30
CA TYR A 266 -2.79 17.52 -3.36
C TYR A 266 -3.08 16.82 -4.67
N THR A 267 -2.36 15.74 -4.92
CA THR A 267 -2.63 14.88 -6.07
C THR A 267 -3.86 14.01 -5.78
N ILE A 268 -4.91 14.16 -6.57
CA ILE A 268 -6.12 13.33 -6.52
C ILE A 268 -5.79 11.92 -7.00
N GLN A 269 -6.21 10.91 -6.26
CA GLN A 269 -5.91 9.50 -6.54
C GLN A 269 -7.00 8.84 -7.39
N VAL A 270 -8.28 9.21 -7.20
CA VAL A 270 -9.39 8.62 -7.94
C VAL A 270 -10.27 9.69 -8.58
N ASN A 271 -10.69 9.41 -9.82
CA ASN A 271 -11.58 10.28 -10.56
C ASN A 271 -12.96 9.60 -10.64
N PRO A 272 -13.98 10.12 -9.95
CA PRO A 272 -15.31 9.54 -9.97
C PRO A 272 -15.94 9.63 -11.38
N ARG A 273 -16.74 8.63 -11.71
CA ARG A 273 -17.58 8.61 -12.90
C ARG A 273 -19.02 8.88 -12.50
N GLU A 274 -19.88 9.24 -13.47
CA GLU A 274 -21.30 9.43 -13.19
C GLU A 274 -21.92 8.22 -12.51
N ILE A 275 -21.58 7.01 -12.99
CA ILE A 275 -21.93 5.73 -12.36
C ILE A 275 -20.62 4.99 -12.02
N ASN A 276 -20.46 4.64 -10.75
CA ASN A 276 -19.25 4.02 -10.22
C ASN A 276 -19.42 2.50 -10.07
N LEU A 277 -20.11 1.89 -11.03
CA LEU A 277 -20.42 0.45 -11.08
C LEU A 277 -19.99 -0.14 -12.43
N PHE A 278 -19.69 -1.42 -12.38
CA PHE A 278 -19.49 -2.28 -13.55
C PHE A 278 -20.60 -3.32 -13.62
N TYR A 279 -20.93 -3.72 -14.82
CA TYR A 279 -21.66 -4.96 -15.09
C TYR A 279 -20.65 -6.10 -15.17
N ILE A 280 -20.93 -7.21 -14.49
CA ILE A 280 -19.98 -8.33 -14.36
C ILE A 280 -20.61 -9.67 -14.70
N GLU A 281 -19.92 -10.45 -15.52
CA GLU A 281 -20.19 -11.87 -15.82
C GLU A 281 -18.85 -12.63 -15.88
N ASN A 282 -18.87 -13.94 -16.14
CA ASN A 282 -17.66 -14.78 -16.06
C ASN A 282 -16.48 -14.29 -16.90
N LYS A 283 -16.75 -13.68 -18.06
CA LYS A 283 -15.70 -13.17 -18.99
C LYS A 283 -15.89 -11.70 -19.33
N LEU A 284 -16.66 -10.99 -18.53
CA LEU A 284 -17.01 -9.61 -18.78
C LEU A 284 -16.99 -8.82 -17.47
N ARG A 285 -16.30 -7.68 -17.46
CA ARG A 285 -16.45 -6.64 -16.45
C ARG A 285 -16.29 -5.29 -17.12
N GLU A 286 -17.43 -4.67 -17.44
CA GLU A 286 -17.50 -3.42 -18.19
C GLU A 286 -18.36 -2.39 -17.48
N ARG A 287 -17.99 -1.10 -17.63
CA ARG A 287 -18.66 -0.01 -16.93
C ARG A 287 -20.10 0.12 -17.36
N ILE A 288 -20.97 0.41 -16.40
CA ILE A 288 -22.32 0.89 -16.63
C ILE A 288 -22.24 2.40 -16.87
N VAL A 289 -22.84 2.88 -17.96
CA VAL A 289 -22.97 4.29 -18.31
C VAL A 289 -24.43 4.62 -18.56
N PHE A 290 -24.83 5.89 -18.34
CA PHE A 290 -26.21 6.34 -18.58
C PHE A 290 -26.21 7.40 -19.68
N GLU A 291 -26.79 7.06 -20.80
CA GLU A 291 -26.86 7.93 -21.98
C GLU A 291 -28.23 7.80 -22.67
N ASN A 292 -28.80 8.93 -23.11
CA ASN A 292 -30.10 8.95 -23.83
C ASN A 292 -31.24 8.22 -23.10
N ASN A 293 -31.32 8.38 -21.77
CA ASN A 293 -32.31 7.70 -20.90
C ASN A 293 -32.19 6.15 -20.88
N THR A 294 -31.02 5.62 -21.18
CA THR A 294 -30.75 4.17 -21.22
C THR A 294 -29.46 3.89 -20.50
N PHE A 295 -29.46 2.84 -19.69
CA PHE A 295 -28.26 2.28 -19.10
C PHE A 295 -27.59 1.34 -20.10
N ARG A 296 -26.30 1.55 -20.35
CA ARG A 296 -25.51 0.74 -21.29
C ARG A 296 -24.33 0.13 -20.59
N VAL A 297 -24.02 -1.11 -20.98
CA VAL A 297 -22.76 -1.76 -20.61
C VAL A 297 -21.73 -1.42 -21.68
N ASN A 298 -20.72 -0.65 -21.29
CA ASN A 298 -19.72 -0.12 -22.22
C ASN A 298 -19.06 -1.25 -23.03
N ASN A 299 -18.67 -0.94 -24.27
CA ASN A 299 -18.03 -1.91 -25.19
C ASN A 299 -18.87 -3.18 -25.49
N THR A 300 -20.17 -3.17 -25.21
CA THR A 300 -21.10 -4.29 -25.50
C THR A 300 -22.36 -3.79 -26.19
N LYS A 301 -23.28 -4.69 -26.48
CA LYS A 301 -24.64 -4.40 -26.98
C LYS A 301 -25.70 -4.49 -25.88
N ILE A 302 -25.29 -4.61 -24.63
CA ILE A 302 -26.20 -4.77 -23.50
C ILE A 302 -26.72 -3.40 -23.10
N GLU A 303 -28.02 -3.23 -23.12
CA GLU A 303 -28.72 -2.00 -22.76
C GLU A 303 -29.92 -2.34 -21.87
N PHE A 304 -30.27 -1.42 -20.99
CA PHE A 304 -31.41 -1.55 -20.07
C PHE A 304 -32.14 -0.21 -19.95
N THR A 305 -33.46 -0.28 -19.88
CA THR A 305 -34.26 0.82 -19.31
C THR A 305 -34.04 0.90 -17.81
N GLU A 306 -34.52 1.96 -17.17
CA GLU A 306 -34.45 2.10 -15.70
C GLU A 306 -35.18 0.96 -14.99
N GLU A 307 -36.37 0.57 -15.48
CA GLU A 307 -37.15 -0.52 -14.90
C GLU A 307 -36.42 -1.87 -15.04
N GLU A 308 -35.83 -2.14 -16.19
CA GLU A 308 -35.09 -3.38 -16.46
C GLU A 308 -33.83 -3.52 -15.60
N ILE A 309 -33.03 -2.45 -15.45
CA ILE A 309 -31.81 -2.50 -14.66
C ILE A 309 -32.10 -2.63 -13.16
N LEU A 310 -33.16 -1.97 -12.67
CA LEU A 310 -33.58 -2.09 -11.28
C LEU A 310 -34.16 -3.49 -11.00
N HIS A 311 -34.93 -4.05 -11.93
CA HIS A 311 -35.39 -5.44 -11.82
C HIS A 311 -34.23 -6.42 -11.84
N LEU A 312 -33.26 -6.23 -12.73
CA LEU A 312 -32.04 -7.06 -12.77
C LEU A 312 -31.25 -6.97 -11.45
N LEU A 313 -31.16 -5.78 -10.87
CA LEU A 313 -30.48 -5.59 -9.58
C LEU A 313 -31.15 -6.40 -8.45
N GLU A 314 -32.47 -6.45 -8.41
CA GLU A 314 -33.21 -7.18 -7.38
C GLU A 314 -33.03 -8.70 -7.48
N ILE A 315 -32.99 -9.24 -8.72
CA ILE A 315 -32.93 -10.69 -8.94
C ILE A 315 -31.51 -11.23 -9.12
N HIS A 316 -30.58 -10.38 -9.58
CA HIS A 316 -29.20 -10.74 -9.89
C HIS A 316 -28.20 -9.67 -9.40
N PRO A 317 -28.14 -9.38 -8.10
CA PRO A 317 -27.21 -8.38 -7.55
C PRO A 317 -25.74 -8.72 -7.82
N GLU A 318 -25.40 -10.00 -8.02
CA GLU A 318 -24.07 -10.47 -8.40
C GLU A 318 -23.57 -9.93 -9.74
N LYS A 319 -24.46 -9.41 -10.58
CA LYS A 319 -24.10 -8.79 -11.86
C LYS A 319 -23.63 -7.33 -11.74
N PHE A 320 -23.68 -6.76 -10.53
CA PHE A 320 -23.22 -5.40 -10.26
C PHE A 320 -21.94 -5.42 -9.44
N SER A 321 -20.87 -4.86 -10.00
CA SER A 321 -19.55 -4.83 -9.35
C SER A 321 -19.15 -3.40 -9.03
N PRO A 322 -18.84 -3.07 -7.77
CA PRO A 322 -18.37 -1.74 -7.41
C PRO A 322 -16.97 -1.46 -7.96
N ASN A 323 -16.73 -0.22 -8.38
CA ASN A 323 -15.39 0.26 -8.72
C ASN A 323 -14.60 0.63 -7.43
N VAL A 324 -13.41 1.23 -7.61
CA VAL A 324 -12.53 1.66 -6.49
C VAL A 324 -13.21 2.64 -5.52
N ILE A 325 -14.23 3.38 -5.94
CA ILE A 325 -14.98 4.35 -5.11
C ILE A 325 -16.10 3.65 -4.31
N MET A 326 -16.86 2.76 -4.95
CA MET A 326 -17.98 2.06 -4.33
C MET A 326 -17.55 0.82 -3.51
N ARG A 327 -16.41 0.19 -3.85
CA ARG A 327 -15.91 -0.99 -3.14
C ARG A 327 -15.67 -0.75 -1.63
N PRO A 328 -15.07 0.40 -1.22
CA PRO A 328 -14.94 0.72 0.21
C PRO A 328 -16.29 0.77 0.93
N LEU A 329 -17.30 1.37 0.33
CA LEU A 329 -18.64 1.41 0.90
C LEU A 329 -19.24 0.01 1.02
N TYR A 330 -19.12 -0.83 -0.02
CA TYR A 330 -19.58 -2.22 0.01
C TYR A 330 -18.94 -3.01 1.17
N GLN A 331 -17.62 -2.85 1.36
CA GLN A 331 -16.91 -3.44 2.49
C GLN A 331 -17.51 -3.03 3.85
N GLU A 332 -17.77 -1.74 4.05
CA GLU A 332 -18.26 -1.20 5.31
C GLU A 332 -19.73 -1.51 5.58
N VAL A 333 -20.50 -1.82 4.54
CA VAL A 333 -21.90 -2.27 4.65
C VAL A 333 -21.97 -3.72 5.13
N ILE A 334 -21.09 -4.61 4.65
CA ILE A 334 -21.15 -6.04 5.02
C ILE A 334 -20.28 -6.40 6.22
N LEU A 335 -19.24 -5.63 6.52
CA LEU A 335 -18.35 -5.88 7.66
C LEU A 335 -18.61 -4.89 8.80
N PRO A 336 -18.68 -5.34 10.06
CA PRO A 336 -18.67 -4.45 11.23
C PRO A 336 -17.26 -3.89 11.45
N ASN A 337 -16.73 -3.19 10.46
CA ASN A 337 -15.33 -2.80 10.38
C ASN A 337 -15.05 -1.51 11.16
N LEU A 338 -13.97 -1.52 11.95
CA LEU A 338 -13.53 -0.35 12.72
C LEU A 338 -12.39 0.40 12.02
N CYS A 339 -11.52 -0.34 11.34
CA CYS A 339 -10.30 0.20 10.78
C CYS A 339 -9.95 -0.47 9.45
N TYR A 340 -9.61 0.34 8.46
CA TYR A 340 -9.02 -0.11 7.20
C TYR A 340 -7.51 0.12 7.23
N ILE A 341 -6.74 -0.93 6.94
CA ILE A 341 -5.29 -0.89 6.87
C ILE A 341 -4.86 -0.91 5.41
N GLY A 342 -4.16 0.15 4.98
CA GLY A 342 -3.75 0.30 3.58
C GLY A 342 -2.36 0.90 3.42
N GLY A 343 -1.84 0.86 2.20
CA GLY A 343 -0.67 1.64 1.81
C GLY A 343 -1.01 3.12 1.66
N GLY A 344 0.00 4.00 1.58
CA GLY A 344 -0.22 5.45 1.49
C GLY A 344 -1.14 5.87 0.33
N GLY A 345 -1.06 5.24 -0.85
CA GLY A 345 -1.97 5.52 -1.97
C GLY A 345 -3.40 5.09 -1.68
N GLU A 346 -3.58 3.98 -0.94
CA GLU A 346 -4.92 3.52 -0.55
C GLU A 346 -5.55 4.46 0.47
N ILE A 347 -4.82 4.84 1.51
CA ILE A 347 -5.29 5.82 2.51
C ILE A 347 -5.63 7.15 1.82
N ALA A 348 -4.82 7.58 0.84
CA ALA A 348 -5.06 8.80 0.11
C ALA A 348 -6.42 8.80 -0.62
N TYR A 349 -6.76 7.74 -1.37
CA TYR A 349 -8.08 7.70 -2.02
C TYR A 349 -9.24 7.49 -1.02
N TRP A 350 -9.03 6.81 0.10
CA TRP A 350 -10.04 6.71 1.14
C TRP A 350 -10.42 8.10 1.69
N LEU A 351 -9.47 9.01 1.87
CA LEU A 351 -9.75 10.38 2.29
C LEU A 351 -10.68 11.12 1.32
N GLU A 352 -10.68 10.76 0.04
CA GLU A 352 -11.59 11.32 -0.98
C GLU A 352 -13.05 10.85 -0.81
N LEU A 353 -13.30 9.80 -0.03
CA LEU A 353 -14.62 9.16 0.10
C LEU A 353 -15.44 9.64 1.31
N LYS A 354 -14.87 10.43 2.21
CA LYS A 354 -15.52 10.77 3.50
C LYS A 354 -16.93 11.36 3.32
N TYR A 355 -17.09 12.34 2.45
CA TYR A 355 -18.40 12.99 2.25
C TYR A 355 -19.41 12.06 1.57
N PHE A 356 -18.94 11.10 0.78
CA PHE A 356 -19.80 10.06 0.22
C PHE A 356 -20.36 9.14 1.31
N PHE A 357 -19.53 8.68 2.23
CA PHE A 357 -19.95 7.87 3.38
C PHE A 357 -20.95 8.61 4.27
N ASP A 358 -20.71 9.90 4.53
CA ASP A 358 -21.63 10.73 5.31
C ASP A 358 -23.00 10.87 4.63
N ALA A 359 -23.02 11.05 3.31
CA ALA A 359 -24.24 11.21 2.55
C ALA A 359 -25.13 9.95 2.54
N VAL A 360 -24.52 8.76 2.65
CA VAL A 360 -25.25 7.48 2.69
C VAL A 360 -25.37 6.92 4.11
N ASN A 361 -24.97 7.69 5.12
CA ASN A 361 -25.06 7.35 6.54
C ASN A 361 -24.42 5.99 6.91
N VAL A 362 -23.22 5.73 6.38
CA VAL A 362 -22.40 4.56 6.73
C VAL A 362 -21.20 5.03 7.51
N THR A 363 -20.93 4.40 8.66
CA THR A 363 -19.77 4.75 9.51
C THR A 363 -18.47 4.60 8.75
N PHE A 364 -17.73 5.70 8.61
CA PHE A 364 -16.43 5.72 7.99
C PHE A 364 -15.38 5.05 8.90
N PRO A 365 -14.57 4.11 8.41
CA PRO A 365 -13.57 3.43 9.25
C PRO A 365 -12.42 4.37 9.61
N MET A 366 -11.70 4.03 10.68
CA MET A 366 -10.39 4.62 10.92
C MET A 366 -9.43 4.17 9.81
N LEU A 367 -8.54 5.06 9.39
CA LEU A 367 -7.61 4.77 8.31
C LEU A 367 -6.19 4.61 8.87
N LEU A 368 -5.62 3.43 8.77
CA LEU A 368 -4.27 3.15 9.29
C LEU A 368 -3.31 2.81 8.17
N VAL A 369 -2.20 3.54 8.11
CA VAL A 369 -1.10 3.18 7.20
C VAL A 369 -0.46 1.89 7.71
N ARG A 370 -0.37 0.86 6.85
CA ARG A 370 0.30 -0.39 7.16
C ARG A 370 1.76 -0.18 7.56
N ASN A 371 2.32 -1.06 8.33
CA ASN A 371 3.74 -1.05 8.58
C ASN A 371 4.54 -1.11 7.28
N SER A 372 5.65 -0.40 7.24
CA SER A 372 6.64 -0.41 6.17
C SER A 372 7.97 -0.93 6.71
N VAL A 373 8.61 -1.81 5.95
CA VAL A 373 9.78 -2.57 6.43
C VAL A 373 10.88 -2.62 5.38
N LEU A 374 12.11 -2.51 5.85
CA LEU A 374 13.31 -2.86 5.09
C LEU A 374 13.97 -4.06 5.78
N LEU A 375 14.03 -5.19 5.08
CA LEU A 375 14.69 -6.40 5.53
C LEU A 375 16.13 -6.43 5.04
N ALA A 376 17.07 -6.75 5.92
CA ALA A 376 18.47 -6.90 5.55
C ALA A 376 19.08 -8.18 6.12
N THR A 377 19.76 -8.92 5.29
CA THR A 377 20.50 -10.11 5.69
C THR A 377 21.71 -9.76 6.56
N GLU A 378 22.16 -10.71 7.38
CA GLU A 378 23.37 -10.52 8.18
C GLU A 378 24.59 -10.09 7.35
N LYS A 379 24.70 -10.60 6.11
CA LYS A 379 25.77 -10.23 5.17
C LYS A 379 25.68 -8.76 4.76
N GLN A 380 24.47 -8.24 4.53
CA GLN A 380 24.25 -6.83 4.18
C GLN A 380 24.52 -5.92 5.37
N ILE A 381 24.14 -6.31 6.59
CA ILE A 381 24.48 -5.57 7.81
C ILE A 381 26.01 -5.47 7.99
N LYS A 382 26.74 -6.58 7.83
CA LYS A 382 28.20 -6.57 7.87
C LYS A 382 28.85 -5.66 6.80
N LYS A 383 28.20 -5.55 5.61
CA LYS A 383 28.63 -4.58 4.58
C LYS A 383 28.35 -3.14 5.03
N MET A 384 27.17 -2.86 5.63
CA MET A 384 26.83 -1.54 6.18
C MET A 384 27.86 -1.08 7.21
N ASP A 385 28.19 -1.95 8.18
CA ASP A 385 29.15 -1.65 9.25
C ASP A 385 30.53 -1.32 8.68
N LYS A 386 31.02 -2.12 7.71
CA LYS A 386 32.33 -1.88 7.05
C LYS A 386 32.37 -0.58 6.26
N LEU A 387 31.24 -0.11 5.75
CA LEU A 387 31.11 1.12 4.98
C LEU A 387 30.69 2.32 5.87
N ASP A 388 30.61 2.12 7.18
CA ASP A 388 30.14 3.13 8.15
C ASP A 388 28.82 3.77 7.69
N LEU A 389 27.84 2.94 7.26
CA LEU A 389 26.52 3.38 6.84
C LEU A 389 25.52 3.24 7.97
N LYS A 390 24.70 4.28 8.17
CA LYS A 390 23.52 4.24 9.03
C LYS A 390 22.28 3.91 8.18
N TRP A 391 21.26 3.32 8.79
CA TRP A 391 19.98 3.08 8.13
C TRP A 391 19.44 4.34 7.46
N SER A 392 19.51 5.49 8.14
CA SER A 392 19.07 6.77 7.59
C SER A 392 19.83 7.24 6.33
N ASP A 393 21.06 6.75 6.13
CA ASP A 393 21.83 7.06 4.93
C ASP A 393 21.25 6.36 3.70
N LEU A 394 20.77 5.12 3.87
CA LEU A 394 20.23 4.30 2.78
C LEU A 394 18.94 4.86 2.18
N PHE A 395 18.15 5.62 2.98
CA PHE A 395 16.94 6.28 2.50
C PHE A 395 17.20 7.58 1.71
N LEU A 396 18.44 8.07 1.69
CA LEU A 396 18.81 9.22 0.87
C LEU A 396 18.75 8.85 -0.62
N LYS A 397 18.41 9.82 -1.46
CA LYS A 397 18.62 9.68 -2.91
C LYS A 397 20.09 9.33 -3.17
N GLN A 398 20.37 8.38 -4.05
CA GLN A 398 21.71 7.86 -4.29
C GLN A 398 22.77 8.96 -4.51
N LYS A 399 22.41 10.01 -5.28
CA LYS A 399 23.28 11.18 -5.48
C LYS A 399 23.65 11.86 -4.17
N ASP A 400 22.69 12.00 -3.25
CA ASP A 400 22.90 12.71 -1.98
C ASP A 400 23.68 11.83 -0.99
N LEU A 401 23.40 10.53 -0.97
CA LEU A 401 24.20 9.54 -0.23
C LEU A 401 25.67 9.59 -0.66
N ILE A 402 25.93 9.53 -1.95
CA ILE A 402 27.29 9.57 -2.51
C ILE A 402 27.97 10.90 -2.19
N ASN A 403 27.27 12.04 -2.31
CA ASN A 403 27.80 13.35 -1.93
C ASN A 403 28.17 13.39 -0.45
N LYS A 404 27.30 12.92 0.42
CA LYS A 404 27.51 12.87 1.87
C LYS A 404 28.73 12.02 2.22
N LYS A 405 28.77 10.78 1.70
CA LYS A 405 29.88 9.86 2.01
C LYS A 405 31.20 10.31 1.39
N THR A 406 31.19 10.94 0.22
CA THR A 406 32.42 11.55 -0.35
C THR A 406 32.98 12.62 0.58
N LYS A 407 32.14 13.49 1.15
CA LYS A 407 32.59 14.53 2.11
C LYS A 407 33.15 13.92 3.40
N ILE A 408 32.52 12.86 3.92
CA ILE A 408 32.96 12.18 5.15
C ILE A 408 34.29 11.43 4.95
N LEU A 409 34.43 10.71 3.83
CA LEU A 409 35.58 9.86 3.53
C LEU A 409 36.77 10.65 2.95
N SER A 410 36.56 11.90 2.59
CA SER A 410 37.62 12.76 2.02
C SER A 410 38.63 13.15 3.08
N GLU A 411 39.91 12.97 2.79
CA GLU A 411 41.05 13.43 3.65
C GLU A 411 41.21 14.94 3.64
N ILE A 412 40.53 15.63 2.72
CA ILE A 412 40.58 17.10 2.60
C ILE A 412 39.19 17.67 2.77
N ASP A 413 39.10 18.86 3.31
CA ASP A 413 37.85 19.59 3.40
C ASP A 413 37.38 20.03 2.01
N ILE A 414 36.17 19.62 1.65
CA ILE A 414 35.54 19.94 0.35
C ILE A 414 34.72 21.23 0.49
N ASP A 415 34.35 21.64 1.72
CA ASP A 415 33.58 22.86 1.98
C ASP A 415 34.44 24.13 1.82
N LEU A 416 34.20 24.89 0.77
CA LEU A 416 34.87 26.16 0.53
C LEU A 416 34.13 27.35 1.14
N SER A 417 33.21 27.14 2.07
CA SER A 417 32.42 28.22 2.70
C SER A 417 33.30 29.27 3.40
N MET A 418 34.42 28.85 4.01
CA MET A 418 35.36 29.74 4.65
C MET A 418 36.04 30.66 3.65
N LEU A 419 36.47 30.11 2.49
CA LEU A 419 37.08 30.88 1.40
C LEU A 419 36.06 31.85 0.77
N LYS A 420 34.80 31.44 0.62
CA LYS A 420 33.73 32.32 0.13
C LYS A 420 33.50 33.51 1.09
N LYS A 421 33.46 33.25 2.41
CA LYS A 421 33.34 34.31 3.42
C LYS A 421 34.52 35.30 3.39
N GLN A 422 35.77 34.81 3.27
CA GLN A 422 36.95 35.64 3.12
C GLN A 422 36.88 36.51 1.87
N LEU A 423 36.46 35.95 0.74
CA LEU A 423 36.29 36.70 -0.50
C LEU A 423 35.19 37.76 -0.34
N GLN A 424 34.05 37.45 0.28
CA GLN A 424 32.99 38.42 0.56
C GLN A 424 33.49 39.58 1.46
N SER A 425 34.34 39.29 2.47
CA SER A 425 34.95 40.32 3.32
C SER A 425 35.86 41.26 2.52
N GLN A 426 36.62 40.75 1.53
CA GLN A 426 37.41 41.57 0.63
C GLN A 426 36.54 42.49 -0.24
N PHE A 427 35.44 41.94 -0.78
CA PHE A 427 34.49 42.73 -1.57
C PHE A 427 33.73 43.75 -0.74
N ALA A 428 33.49 43.53 0.56
CA ALA A 428 32.88 44.52 1.46
C ALA A 428 33.73 45.79 1.53
N ILE A 429 35.06 45.66 1.57
CA ILE A 429 35.98 46.82 1.52
C ILE A 429 35.84 47.56 0.19
N LEU A 430 35.77 46.86 -0.93
CA LEU A 430 35.56 47.46 -2.25
C LEU A 430 34.21 48.16 -2.36
N HIS A 431 33.15 47.59 -1.78
CA HIS A 431 31.83 48.22 -1.73
C HIS A 431 31.84 49.52 -0.92
N ASP A 432 32.57 49.58 0.19
CA ASP A 432 32.75 50.84 0.94
C ASP A 432 33.44 51.93 0.10
N MET A 433 34.43 51.53 -0.71
CA MET A 433 35.08 52.46 -1.64
C MET A 433 34.13 52.99 -2.72
N THR A 434 33.14 52.22 -3.14
CA THR A 434 32.18 52.67 -4.18
C THR A 434 31.36 53.86 -3.74
N THR A 435 31.19 54.08 -2.43
CA THR A 435 30.46 55.23 -1.91
C THR A 435 31.18 56.57 -2.15
N LYS A 436 32.48 56.51 -2.47
CA LYS A 436 33.38 57.65 -2.67
C LYS A 436 33.76 57.85 -4.15
N THR A 437 33.14 57.08 -5.08
CA THR A 437 33.49 57.08 -6.50
C THR A 437 32.23 57.21 -7.37
N ASP A 438 32.40 57.19 -8.70
CA ASP A 438 31.32 57.19 -9.67
C ASP A 438 30.45 55.91 -9.58
N ALA A 439 29.15 56.05 -9.83
CA ALA A 439 28.17 54.96 -9.73
C ALA A 439 28.48 53.75 -10.65
N SER A 440 29.20 53.96 -11.75
CA SER A 440 29.61 52.87 -12.66
C SER A 440 30.56 51.85 -11.99
N PHE A 441 31.40 52.32 -11.04
CA PHE A 441 32.29 51.46 -10.30
C PHE A 441 31.55 50.49 -9.36
N SER A 442 30.42 50.90 -8.77
CA SER A 442 29.60 50.04 -7.93
C SER A 442 29.08 48.82 -8.73
N GLY A 443 28.60 49.02 -9.96
CA GLY A 443 28.18 47.94 -10.86
C GLY A 443 29.31 46.97 -11.19
N ALA A 444 30.51 47.47 -11.43
CA ALA A 444 31.69 46.66 -11.74
C ALA A 444 32.11 45.77 -10.55
N VAL A 445 32.16 46.35 -9.32
CA VAL A 445 32.48 45.59 -8.09
C VAL A 445 31.48 44.47 -7.87
N LYS A 446 30.17 44.76 -7.94
CA LYS A 446 29.12 43.76 -7.76
C LYS A 446 29.20 42.61 -8.79
N ALA A 447 29.42 42.96 -10.07
CA ALA A 447 29.55 41.95 -11.13
C ALA A 447 30.77 41.06 -10.90
N GLN A 448 31.89 41.63 -10.47
CA GLN A 448 33.12 40.90 -10.19
C GLN A 448 32.98 39.97 -8.95
N GLU A 449 32.34 40.46 -7.89
CA GLU A 449 32.03 39.65 -6.69
C GLU A 449 31.23 38.41 -7.07
N ILE A 450 30.11 38.58 -7.78
CA ILE A 450 29.27 37.47 -8.24
C ILE A 450 30.06 36.45 -9.08
N LYS A 451 30.89 36.96 -10.00
CA LYS A 451 31.74 36.12 -10.87
C LYS A 451 32.75 35.29 -10.07
N GLN A 452 33.38 35.87 -9.07
CA GLN A 452 34.40 35.18 -8.25
C GLN A 452 33.74 34.17 -7.29
N LEU A 453 32.63 34.52 -6.63
CA LEU A 453 31.86 33.59 -5.80
C LEU A 453 31.40 32.38 -6.61
N LYS A 454 30.86 32.62 -7.80
CA LYS A 454 30.48 31.55 -8.73
C LYS A 454 31.68 30.69 -9.18
N GLY A 455 32.86 31.31 -9.31
CA GLY A 455 34.13 30.62 -9.55
C GLY A 455 34.49 29.64 -8.43
N LEU A 456 34.40 30.07 -7.15
CA LEU A 456 34.61 29.21 -5.99
C LEU A 456 33.57 28.07 -5.90
N GLU A 457 32.29 28.36 -6.16
CA GLU A 457 31.27 27.30 -6.23
C GLU A 457 31.56 26.23 -7.30
N ASN A 458 32.05 26.64 -8.46
CA ASN A 458 32.45 25.73 -9.52
C ASN A 458 33.68 24.89 -9.14
N LEU A 459 34.65 25.50 -8.41
CA LEU A 459 35.81 24.78 -7.89
C LEU A 459 35.38 23.74 -6.84
N GLU A 460 34.49 24.10 -5.92
CA GLU A 460 33.94 23.18 -4.93
C GLU A 460 33.26 21.95 -5.59
N LYS A 461 32.44 22.19 -6.62
CA LYS A 461 31.83 21.10 -7.41
C LYS A 461 32.87 20.21 -8.10
N ARG A 462 33.92 20.81 -8.66
CA ARG A 462 35.03 20.07 -9.28
C ARG A 462 35.85 19.30 -8.25
N LEU A 463 36.08 19.84 -7.07
CA LEU A 463 36.78 19.20 -5.98
C LEU A 463 36.01 17.95 -5.51
N LEU A 464 34.69 18.11 -5.29
CA LEU A 464 33.81 16.98 -4.97
C LEU A 464 33.89 15.89 -6.04
N LYS A 465 33.87 16.26 -7.32
CA LYS A 465 34.00 15.30 -8.43
C LYS A 465 35.36 14.58 -8.40
N ALA A 466 36.45 15.29 -8.17
CA ALA A 466 37.79 14.70 -8.07
C ALA A 466 37.91 13.71 -6.90
N GLN A 467 37.34 14.05 -5.73
CA GLN A 467 37.29 13.14 -4.59
C GLN A 467 36.42 11.90 -4.84
N LYS A 468 35.31 12.02 -5.57
CA LYS A 468 34.52 10.86 -6.00
C LYS A 468 35.33 9.89 -6.86
N ILE A 469 36.19 10.41 -7.74
CA ILE A 469 37.07 9.57 -8.58
C ILE A 469 38.11 8.86 -7.70
N LYS A 470 38.71 9.56 -6.72
CA LYS A 470 39.68 8.98 -5.78
C LYS A 470 39.05 7.88 -4.92
N LEU A 471 37.80 8.03 -4.52
CA LEU A 471 37.06 7.13 -3.62
C LEU A 471 36.17 6.12 -4.36
N LYS A 472 36.33 5.98 -5.69
CA LYS A 472 35.42 5.26 -6.56
C LYS A 472 35.06 3.88 -6.04
N ASP A 473 36.03 3.04 -5.69
CA ASP A 473 35.79 1.64 -5.28
C ASP A 473 34.92 1.54 -4.01
N THR A 474 35.08 2.46 -3.07
CA THR A 474 34.27 2.49 -1.85
C THR A 474 32.85 2.99 -2.16
N LEU A 475 32.74 4.01 -3.00
CA LEU A 475 31.44 4.56 -3.41
C LEU A 475 30.63 3.55 -4.26
N ASP A 476 31.30 2.79 -5.14
CA ASP A 476 30.65 1.74 -5.93
C ASP A 476 30.06 0.65 -5.02
N ARG A 477 30.77 0.23 -3.97
CA ARG A 477 30.25 -0.72 -2.96
C ARG A 477 29.04 -0.17 -2.20
N ILE A 478 29.02 1.14 -1.92
CA ILE A 478 27.87 1.80 -1.28
C ILE A 478 26.66 1.78 -2.23
N ILE A 479 26.88 2.06 -3.52
CA ILE A 479 25.84 2.03 -4.56
C ILE A 479 25.28 0.60 -4.72
N GLU A 480 26.14 -0.40 -4.80
CA GLU A 480 25.75 -1.80 -4.89
C GLU A 480 24.85 -2.20 -3.71
N LEU A 481 25.27 -1.91 -2.48
CA LEU A 481 24.48 -2.23 -1.30
C LEU A 481 23.14 -1.49 -1.28
N GLN A 482 23.11 -0.20 -1.63
CA GLN A 482 21.84 0.55 -1.72
C GLN A 482 20.93 -0.05 -2.79
N ASN A 483 21.45 -0.47 -3.94
CA ASN A 483 20.67 -1.10 -5.01
C ASN A 483 20.15 -2.50 -4.61
N GLU A 484 20.91 -3.26 -3.79
CA GLU A 484 20.43 -4.53 -3.22
C GLU A 484 19.22 -4.29 -2.29
N LEU A 485 19.27 -3.25 -1.44
CA LEU A 485 18.25 -2.95 -0.43
C LEU A 485 17.07 -2.13 -0.98
N PHE A 486 17.31 -1.35 -2.03
CA PHE A 486 16.31 -0.52 -2.72
C PHE A 486 16.30 -0.82 -4.22
N PRO A 487 15.77 -1.97 -4.64
CA PRO A 487 15.74 -2.37 -6.04
C PRO A 487 15.06 -1.31 -6.91
N ASN A 488 15.64 -0.97 -8.05
CA ASN A 488 15.16 0.06 -8.97
C ASN A 488 14.98 1.44 -8.29
N HIS A 489 15.77 1.75 -7.25
CA HIS A 489 15.66 2.96 -6.43
C HIS A 489 14.29 3.13 -5.72
N GLY A 490 13.51 2.05 -5.63
CA GLY A 490 12.22 2.00 -4.94
C GLY A 490 12.31 1.27 -3.60
N LEU A 491 11.21 1.30 -2.85
CA LEU A 491 11.10 0.53 -1.61
C LEU A 491 11.14 -0.97 -1.91
N GLN A 492 11.97 -1.72 -1.17
CA GLN A 492 12.09 -3.18 -1.25
C GLN A 492 10.73 -3.87 -1.19
N GLU A 493 9.87 -3.44 -0.27
CA GLU A 493 8.54 -3.99 -0.04
C GLU A 493 7.60 -3.92 -1.25
N ARG A 494 7.90 -3.02 -2.21
CA ARG A 494 7.14 -2.87 -3.46
C ARG A 494 7.71 -3.67 -4.63
N GLN A 495 8.94 -4.17 -4.49
CA GLN A 495 9.67 -4.82 -5.57
C GLN A 495 9.92 -6.30 -5.31
N ALA A 496 10.37 -6.66 -4.10
CA ALA A 496 10.73 -8.02 -3.77
C ALA A 496 9.50 -8.88 -3.40
N ASN A 497 9.57 -10.18 -3.67
CA ASN A 497 8.59 -11.16 -3.23
C ASN A 497 9.01 -11.80 -1.91
N PHE A 498 8.06 -12.27 -1.11
CA PHE A 498 8.35 -12.90 0.19
C PHE A 498 9.23 -14.15 0.09
N SER A 499 9.15 -14.85 -1.02
CA SER A 499 9.90 -16.10 -1.25
C SER A 499 11.42 -15.91 -1.18
N GLU A 500 11.94 -14.72 -1.52
CA GLU A 500 13.37 -14.40 -1.37
C GLU A 500 13.81 -14.52 0.10
N PHE A 501 13.00 -13.99 1.01
CA PHE A 501 13.28 -13.94 2.45
C PHE A 501 12.89 -15.25 3.15
N TYR A 502 11.88 -15.93 2.62
CA TYR A 502 11.54 -17.27 3.09
C TYR A 502 12.66 -18.29 2.80
N LEU A 503 13.38 -18.13 1.69
CA LEU A 503 14.57 -18.98 1.44
C LEU A 503 15.64 -18.85 2.52
N GLU A 504 15.79 -17.67 3.10
CA GLU A 504 16.76 -17.41 4.18
C GLU A 504 16.23 -17.87 5.56
N CYS A 505 14.99 -17.52 5.90
CA CYS A 505 14.41 -17.66 7.23
C CYS A 505 13.50 -18.89 7.39
N GLY A 506 12.96 -19.44 6.30
CA GLY A 506 11.94 -20.49 6.36
C GLY A 506 10.68 -20.04 7.10
N ASP A 507 10.13 -20.94 7.90
CA ASP A 507 8.90 -20.73 8.67
C ASP A 507 9.04 -19.65 9.75
N GLU A 508 10.26 -19.23 10.12
CA GLU A 508 10.49 -18.15 11.09
C GLU A 508 10.21 -16.76 10.53
N LEU A 509 10.07 -16.59 9.21
CA LEU A 509 9.86 -15.28 8.60
C LEU A 509 8.59 -14.59 9.12
N ILE A 510 7.46 -15.27 9.13
CA ILE A 510 6.19 -14.70 9.58
C ILE A 510 6.18 -14.44 11.07
N PRO A 511 6.55 -15.38 11.97
CA PRO A 511 6.67 -15.11 13.40
C PRO A 511 7.56 -13.90 13.73
N MET A 512 8.73 -13.81 13.09
CA MET A 512 9.63 -12.68 13.27
C MET A 512 8.98 -11.34 12.87
N LEU A 513 8.28 -11.30 11.73
CA LEU A 513 7.56 -10.10 11.30
C LEU A 513 6.40 -9.77 12.25
N MET A 514 5.65 -10.78 12.73
CA MET A 514 4.57 -10.60 13.70
C MET A 514 5.06 -9.96 15.00
N GLU A 515 6.22 -10.37 15.50
CA GLU A 515 6.82 -9.83 16.73
C GLU A 515 7.25 -8.36 16.56
N ASN A 516 7.82 -8.02 15.39
CA ASN A 516 8.47 -6.73 15.17
C ASN A 516 7.53 -5.64 14.65
N LEU A 517 6.39 -5.98 14.04
CA LEU A 517 5.49 -5.00 13.44
C LEU A 517 4.44 -4.52 14.45
N LYS A 518 4.51 -3.24 14.80
CA LYS A 518 3.55 -2.56 15.67
C LYS A 518 2.71 -1.61 14.82
N PRO A 519 1.43 -1.93 14.55
CA PRO A 519 0.64 -1.19 13.55
C PRO A 519 0.36 0.26 13.93
N LEU A 520 0.22 0.57 15.23
CA LEU A 520 -0.03 1.93 15.71
C LEU A 520 1.24 2.78 15.80
N GLU A 521 2.43 2.17 15.65
CA GLU A 521 3.71 2.87 15.61
C GLU A 521 4.06 3.21 14.16
N GLN A 522 3.90 4.50 13.80
CA GLN A 522 3.95 4.97 12.42
C GLN A 522 5.38 5.36 11.99
N TYR A 523 6.24 4.36 11.83
CA TYR A 523 7.59 4.51 11.30
C TYR A 523 8.03 3.30 10.47
N PHE A 524 9.07 3.52 9.68
CA PHE A 524 9.73 2.49 8.91
C PHE A 524 10.57 1.60 9.82
N ASN A 525 10.30 0.31 9.81
CA ASN A 525 11.07 -0.68 10.58
C ASN A 525 12.23 -1.21 9.73
N ASN A 526 13.44 -1.23 10.28
CA ASN A 526 14.59 -1.86 9.67
C ASN A 526 14.89 -3.14 10.46
N ILE A 527 14.72 -4.30 9.82
CA ILE A 527 14.79 -5.60 10.48
C ILE A 527 15.97 -6.38 9.91
N LYS A 528 16.81 -6.91 10.81
CA LYS A 528 17.86 -7.86 10.48
C LYS A 528 17.27 -9.27 10.46
N LEU A 529 17.53 -10.00 9.35
CA LEU A 529 17.22 -11.41 9.18
C LEU A 529 18.31 -12.27 9.77
#